data_43b1e2586494f2f3f7602b3b824a0173
#
_entry.id   43b1e2586494f2f3f7602b3b824a0173
#
_cell.length_a   1.000
_cell.length_b   1.000
_cell.length_c   1.000
_cell.angle_alpha   90.00
_cell.angle_beta   90.00
_cell.angle_gamma   90.00
#
_symmetry.space_group_name_H-M   'P 1'
#
loop_
_entity.id
_entity.type
_entity.pdbx_description
1 polymer ?
#
loop_
_entity_poly.entity_id
_entity_poly.type
_entity_poly.pdbx_seq_one_letter_code
_entity_poly.pdbx_strand_id
1 'polypeptide(L)'
;VAYLLPKEFLKELREKTTQFKNDFWLMGEMIHGDYNSIASPEMLHSATNYELYKGLYSGHNEKNYFEIAYSLNREFGDYGIYKNIDLYNFVDNHDVNRIASMVNTKEYLKNIYTILFTIPGIPSIYYGSEWAIEGDRKISDLNLRPELFLEDFENDIDAKNIEKFISNLISIRTKNIELTQGCYKEILVKNKQFVFGRGYNDKWILIALNLDNKEEILQFNVPFANSTLINLLDKTEKLNVKDYKLNISIPAFSSKILKEEE
;
A
#
# COMPACT_ATOMS: atom_id res chain seq x y z
N VAL A 1 -10.68 14.46 12.13
CA VAL A 1 -10.92 15.90 12.40
C VAL A 1 -9.72 16.58 13.09
N ALA A 2 -8.53 15.93 13.08
CA ALA A 2 -7.34 16.44 13.80
C ALA A 2 -6.87 17.84 13.32
N TYR A 3 -7.13 18.18 12.07
CA TYR A 3 -6.79 19.46 11.46
C TYR A 3 -7.56 20.68 12.04
N LEU A 4 -8.60 20.43 12.85
CA LEU A 4 -9.33 21.49 13.57
C LEU A 4 -8.73 21.81 14.94
N LEU A 5 -7.76 21.00 15.40
CA LEU A 5 -7.11 21.20 16.68
C LEU A 5 -5.97 22.23 16.56
N PRO A 6 -5.78 23.11 17.57
CA PRO A 6 -4.63 24.00 17.61
C PRO A 6 -3.31 23.23 17.61
N LYS A 7 -2.30 23.73 16.91
CA LYS A 7 -0.97 23.10 16.87
C LYS A 7 -0.33 22.96 18.25
N GLU A 8 -0.54 23.94 19.11
CA GLU A 8 -0.08 23.94 20.50
C GLU A 8 -0.65 22.75 21.28
N PHE A 9 -1.94 22.44 21.08
CA PHE A 9 -2.56 21.25 21.66
C PHE A 9 -1.92 19.95 21.15
N LEU A 10 -1.67 19.85 19.84
CA LEU A 10 -1.03 18.66 19.26
C LEU A 10 0.40 18.45 19.79
N LYS A 11 1.15 19.52 20.00
CA LYS A 11 2.49 19.48 20.61
C LYS A 11 2.43 19.05 22.07
N GLU A 12 1.53 19.62 22.87
CA GLU A 12 1.34 19.22 24.26
C GLU A 12 0.89 17.76 24.38
N LEU A 13 -0.05 17.32 23.51
CA LEU A 13 -0.48 15.93 23.45
C LEU A 13 0.71 15.00 23.18
N ARG A 14 1.57 15.36 22.20
CA ARG A 14 2.77 14.60 21.90
C ARG A 14 3.72 14.51 23.09
N GLU A 15 4.01 15.62 23.73
CA GLU A 15 4.87 15.68 24.90
C GLU A 15 4.33 14.81 26.05
N LYS A 16 3.08 14.97 26.42
CA LYS A 16 2.44 14.23 27.51
C LYS A 16 2.41 12.73 27.26
N THR A 17 2.05 12.32 26.05
CA THR A 17 1.99 10.89 25.70
C THR A 17 3.36 10.26 25.67
N THR A 18 4.41 10.97 25.19
CA THR A 18 5.78 10.49 25.18
C THR A 18 6.34 10.37 26.60
N GLN A 19 5.99 11.27 27.52
CA GLN A 19 6.35 11.16 28.95
C GLN A 19 5.69 9.92 29.60
N PHE A 20 4.47 9.57 29.21
CA PHE A 20 3.76 8.41 29.71
C PHE A 20 4.31 7.11 29.11
N LYS A 21 4.54 7.07 27.80
CA LYS A 21 5.08 5.92 27.09
C LYS A 21 5.91 6.39 25.90
N ASN A 22 7.19 6.08 25.89
CA ASN A 22 8.17 6.62 24.91
C ASN A 22 7.82 6.33 23.44
N ASP A 23 7.21 5.18 23.19
CA ASP A 23 6.76 4.72 21.86
C ASP A 23 5.24 4.87 21.66
N PHE A 24 4.59 5.81 22.37
CA PHE A 24 3.17 6.07 22.19
C PHE A 24 2.89 6.66 20.81
N TRP A 25 2.28 5.89 19.93
CA TRP A 25 2.00 6.32 18.57
C TRP A 25 0.71 7.12 18.47
N LEU A 26 0.77 8.27 17.80
CA LEU A 26 -0.35 9.20 17.59
C LEU A 26 -0.64 9.31 16.09
N MET A 27 -1.86 9.08 15.70
CA MET A 27 -2.35 9.26 14.34
C MET A 27 -3.53 10.22 14.32
N GLY A 28 -3.54 11.13 13.35
CA GLY A 28 -4.63 12.10 13.15
C GLY A 28 -5.43 11.80 11.90
N GLU A 29 -6.75 11.80 12.04
CA GLU A 29 -7.60 11.77 10.88
C GLU A 29 -7.59 13.14 10.19
N MET A 30 -7.22 13.14 8.92
CA MET A 30 -7.22 14.30 8.04
C MET A 30 -7.68 13.89 6.64
N ILE A 31 -8.88 14.35 6.27
CA ILE A 31 -9.49 13.98 4.98
C ILE A 31 -8.93 14.84 3.83
N HIS A 32 -8.68 16.12 4.09
CA HIS A 32 -8.21 17.09 3.11
C HIS A 32 -7.14 18.00 3.67
N GLY A 33 -6.24 18.49 2.82
CA GLY A 33 -5.24 19.49 3.17
C GLY A 33 -3.81 18.92 3.25
N ASP A 34 -2.93 19.71 3.84
CA ASP A 34 -1.52 19.36 4.00
C ASP A 34 -1.31 18.56 5.28
N TYR A 35 -0.94 17.30 5.17
CA TYR A 35 -0.70 16.41 6.31
C TYR A 35 0.42 16.90 7.23
N ASN A 36 1.39 17.67 6.73
CA ASN A 36 2.42 18.34 7.55
C ASN A 36 1.84 19.33 8.55
N SER A 37 0.59 19.78 8.36
CA SER A 37 -0.05 20.71 9.27
C SER A 37 -0.39 20.10 10.63
N ILE A 38 -0.50 18.76 10.71
CA ILE A 38 -0.83 18.00 11.91
C ILE A 38 0.20 16.93 12.26
N ALA A 39 0.96 16.42 11.28
CA ALA A 39 1.96 15.38 11.48
C ALA A 39 3.38 15.94 11.30
N SER A 40 4.20 15.80 12.34
CA SER A 40 5.59 16.25 12.37
C SER A 40 6.31 15.60 13.56
N PRO A 41 7.65 15.74 13.68
CA PRO A 41 8.37 15.25 14.85
C PRO A 41 7.85 15.78 16.19
N GLU A 42 7.22 16.97 16.20
CA GLU A 42 6.72 17.62 17.42
C GLU A 42 5.22 17.43 17.67
N MET A 43 4.47 16.96 16.67
CA MET A 43 3.00 16.80 16.74
C MET A 43 2.63 15.33 16.60
N LEU A 44 1.62 15.01 15.77
CA LEU A 44 1.24 13.62 15.54
C LEU A 44 2.32 12.90 14.71
N HIS A 45 2.42 11.60 14.87
CA HIS A 45 3.37 10.76 14.11
C HIS A 45 2.92 10.55 12.67
N SER A 46 1.61 10.49 12.47
CA SER A 46 0.99 10.08 11.21
C SER A 46 -0.32 10.81 10.96
N ALA A 47 -0.73 10.84 9.71
CA ALA A 47 -2.05 11.27 9.25
C ALA A 47 -2.64 10.21 8.31
N THR A 48 -3.98 10.16 8.24
CA THR A 48 -4.71 9.28 7.32
C THR A 48 -4.49 9.70 5.87
N ASN A 49 -4.06 8.76 5.02
CA ASN A 49 -3.75 9.01 3.61
C ASN A 49 -4.99 8.84 2.71
N TYR A 50 -5.88 9.84 2.74
CA TYR A 50 -7.06 9.86 1.88
C TYR A 50 -6.73 10.15 0.40
N GLU A 51 -5.60 10.79 0.11
CA GLU A 51 -5.17 11.05 -1.26
C GLU A 51 -4.88 9.73 -1.98
N LEU A 52 -4.04 8.89 -1.39
CA LEU A 52 -3.73 7.59 -1.96
C LEU A 52 -4.94 6.64 -1.95
N TYR A 53 -5.75 6.64 -0.87
CA TYR A 53 -7.00 5.86 -0.81
C TYR A 53 -7.84 6.07 -2.06
N LYS A 54 -8.08 7.33 -2.44
CA LYS A 54 -8.85 7.64 -3.65
C LYS A 54 -8.19 7.07 -4.90
N GLY A 55 -6.89 7.29 -5.07
CA GLY A 55 -6.13 6.79 -6.22
C GLY A 55 -6.16 5.27 -6.35
N LEU A 56 -6.16 4.54 -5.22
CA LEU A 56 -6.16 3.07 -5.24
C LEU A 56 -7.40 2.51 -5.92
N TYR A 57 -8.61 2.92 -5.55
CA TYR A 57 -9.80 2.37 -6.20
C TYR A 57 -10.07 3.00 -7.57
N SER A 58 -9.90 4.33 -7.75
CA SER A 58 -10.18 4.98 -9.03
C SER A 58 -9.18 4.57 -10.10
N GLY A 59 -7.88 4.54 -9.79
CA GLY A 59 -6.85 4.12 -10.74
C GLY A 59 -7.03 2.68 -11.24
N HIS A 60 -7.50 1.77 -10.38
CA HIS A 60 -7.83 0.41 -10.80
C HIS A 60 -9.09 0.36 -11.67
N ASN A 61 -10.16 1.05 -11.28
CA ASN A 61 -11.42 1.08 -12.03
C ASN A 61 -11.27 1.71 -13.42
N GLU A 62 -10.52 2.80 -13.51
CA GLU A 62 -10.22 3.49 -14.77
C GLU A 62 -9.07 2.85 -15.56
N LYS A 63 -8.46 1.79 -15.03
CA LYS A 63 -7.27 1.14 -15.59
C LYS A 63 -6.15 2.15 -15.89
N ASN A 64 -5.85 2.99 -14.89
CA ASN A 64 -4.94 4.12 -15.03
C ASN A 64 -3.97 4.21 -13.84
N TYR A 65 -2.87 3.46 -13.91
CA TYR A 65 -1.82 3.52 -12.90
C TYR A 65 -1.07 4.86 -12.83
N PHE A 66 -1.20 5.74 -13.82
CA PHE A 66 -0.62 7.09 -13.71
C PHE A 66 -1.20 7.88 -12.53
N GLU A 67 -2.48 7.65 -12.17
CA GLU A 67 -3.09 8.30 -11.02
C GLU A 67 -2.40 7.89 -9.71
N ILE A 68 -2.16 6.59 -9.53
CA ILE A 68 -1.47 6.05 -8.34
C ILE A 68 0.00 6.50 -8.32
N ALA A 69 0.69 6.39 -9.45
CA ALA A 69 2.08 6.81 -9.58
C ALA A 69 2.27 8.31 -9.29
N TYR A 70 1.34 9.15 -9.75
CA TYR A 70 1.34 10.58 -9.45
C TYR A 70 1.25 10.85 -7.94
N SER A 71 0.29 10.21 -7.24
CA SER A 71 0.14 10.36 -5.79
C SER A 71 1.39 9.88 -5.06
N LEU A 72 1.92 8.70 -5.41
CA LEU A 72 3.13 8.16 -4.77
C LEU A 72 4.37 9.01 -5.00
N ASN A 73 4.57 9.54 -6.22
CA ASN A 73 5.67 10.46 -6.51
C ASN A 73 5.56 11.76 -5.73
N ARG A 74 4.34 12.33 -5.68
CA ARG A 74 4.06 13.56 -4.93
C ARG A 74 4.27 13.36 -3.42
N GLU A 75 3.87 12.21 -2.88
CA GLU A 75 3.97 11.92 -1.45
C GLU A 75 5.39 11.50 -1.05
N PHE A 76 6.00 10.55 -1.77
CA PHE A 76 7.18 9.80 -1.34
C PHE A 76 8.35 9.80 -2.33
N GLY A 77 8.22 10.41 -3.51
CA GLY A 77 9.30 10.51 -4.48
C GLY A 77 10.50 11.30 -3.95
N ASP A 78 11.53 11.49 -4.77
CA ASP A 78 12.78 12.19 -4.38
C ASP A 78 12.51 13.57 -3.76
N TYR A 79 11.49 14.27 -4.25
CA TYR A 79 11.00 15.56 -3.74
C TYR A 79 9.63 15.45 -3.08
N GLY A 80 9.30 14.25 -2.59
CA GLY A 80 8.01 13.96 -1.99
C GLY A 80 7.73 14.79 -0.76
N ILE A 81 6.54 15.38 -0.70
CA ILE A 81 6.16 16.33 0.37
C ILE A 81 5.94 15.64 1.72
N TYR A 82 5.72 14.32 1.73
CA TYR A 82 5.47 13.51 2.93
C TYR A 82 6.52 12.42 3.15
N LYS A 83 7.65 12.45 2.45
CA LYS A 83 8.69 11.42 2.55
C LYS A 83 9.28 11.22 3.97
N ASN A 84 9.06 12.18 4.87
CA ASN A 84 9.52 12.12 6.26
C ASN A 84 8.38 11.83 7.25
N ILE A 85 7.21 11.45 6.76
CA ILE A 85 6.04 11.09 7.55
C ILE A 85 5.61 9.68 7.15
N ASP A 86 5.47 8.80 8.14
CA ASP A 86 4.87 7.48 7.93
C ASP A 86 3.34 7.63 7.89
N LEU A 87 2.79 7.94 6.70
CA LEU A 87 1.35 8.09 6.53
C LEU A 87 0.61 6.79 6.81
N TYR A 88 -0.57 6.89 7.44
CA TYR A 88 -1.47 5.78 7.67
C TYR A 88 -2.24 5.46 6.39
N ASN A 89 -1.81 4.43 5.68
CA ASN A 89 -2.39 4.00 4.40
C ASN A 89 -3.48 2.96 4.64
N PHE A 90 -4.59 3.12 3.93
CA PHE A 90 -5.73 2.22 4.04
C PHE A 90 -6.44 2.09 2.68
N VAL A 91 -7.23 1.04 2.52
CA VAL A 91 -8.06 0.82 1.33
C VAL A 91 -9.54 1.02 1.62
N ASP A 92 -9.92 0.91 2.87
CA ASP A 92 -11.23 1.25 3.42
C ASP A 92 -11.14 1.48 4.93
N ASN A 93 -12.20 2.02 5.52
CA ASN A 93 -12.34 2.23 6.95
C ASN A 93 -13.83 2.29 7.33
N HIS A 94 -14.11 2.68 8.58
CA HIS A 94 -15.47 2.75 9.12
C HIS A 94 -16.33 3.88 8.54
N ASP A 95 -15.79 4.82 7.76
CA ASP A 95 -16.47 6.00 7.21
C ASP A 95 -16.57 6.01 5.68
N VAL A 96 -15.90 5.07 5.01
CA VAL A 96 -15.94 4.94 3.55
C VAL A 96 -16.40 3.56 3.12
N ASN A 97 -16.86 3.43 1.88
CA ASN A 97 -17.28 2.15 1.34
C ASN A 97 -16.16 1.11 1.41
N ARG A 98 -16.54 -0.15 1.64
CA ARG A 98 -15.61 -1.26 1.61
C ARG A 98 -14.94 -1.36 0.23
N ILE A 99 -13.66 -1.66 0.21
CA ILE A 99 -12.89 -1.71 -1.06
C ILE A 99 -13.48 -2.72 -2.03
N ALA A 100 -14.00 -3.85 -1.55
CA ALA A 100 -14.64 -4.86 -2.38
C ALA A 100 -15.92 -4.35 -3.07
N SER A 101 -16.61 -3.35 -2.49
CA SER A 101 -17.76 -2.67 -3.11
C SER A 101 -17.35 -1.51 -4.03
N MET A 102 -16.12 -1.01 -3.92
CA MET A 102 -15.64 0.12 -4.70
C MET A 102 -15.03 -0.29 -6.03
N VAL A 103 -14.48 -1.50 -6.13
CA VAL A 103 -13.81 -1.97 -7.34
C VAL A 103 -14.79 -2.60 -8.33
N ASN A 104 -14.55 -2.40 -9.63
CA ASN A 104 -15.35 -2.98 -10.70
C ASN A 104 -15.26 -4.52 -10.78
N THR A 105 -14.17 -5.09 -10.25
CA THR A 105 -13.98 -6.54 -10.12
C THR A 105 -13.08 -6.86 -8.94
N LYS A 106 -13.36 -7.93 -8.22
CA LYS A 106 -12.56 -8.40 -7.07
C LYS A 106 -11.15 -8.86 -7.44
N GLU A 107 -10.89 -9.13 -8.72
CA GLU A 107 -9.55 -9.46 -9.23
C GLU A 107 -8.53 -8.32 -8.96
N TYR A 108 -8.98 -7.06 -8.86
CA TYR A 108 -8.12 -5.93 -8.54
C TYR A 108 -7.61 -5.91 -7.11
N LEU A 109 -8.29 -6.59 -6.17
CA LEU A 109 -7.96 -6.56 -4.74
C LEU A 109 -6.52 -7.00 -4.47
N LYS A 110 -6.02 -8.03 -5.17
CA LYS A 110 -4.63 -8.48 -4.99
C LYS A 110 -3.62 -7.41 -5.35
N ASN A 111 -3.83 -6.69 -6.46
CA ASN A 111 -2.95 -5.58 -6.84
C ASN A 111 -3.06 -4.40 -5.87
N ILE A 112 -4.26 -4.07 -5.40
CA ILE A 112 -4.50 -3.02 -4.41
C ILE A 112 -3.77 -3.34 -3.10
N TYR A 113 -3.92 -4.56 -2.57
CA TYR A 113 -3.22 -4.97 -1.35
C TYR A 113 -1.71 -5.07 -1.56
N THR A 114 -1.23 -5.50 -2.74
CA THR A 114 0.21 -5.47 -3.04
C THR A 114 0.75 -4.05 -2.93
N ILE A 115 0.07 -3.06 -3.51
CA ILE A 115 0.47 -1.65 -3.37
C ILE A 115 0.44 -1.24 -1.90
N LEU A 116 -0.68 -1.46 -1.19
CA LEU A 116 -0.84 -1.06 0.21
C LEU A 116 0.31 -1.56 1.11
N PHE A 117 0.72 -2.82 0.95
CA PHE A 117 1.75 -3.43 1.80
C PHE A 117 3.18 -3.17 1.34
N THR A 118 3.40 -2.58 0.16
CA THR A 118 4.76 -2.36 -0.37
C THR A 118 5.18 -0.90 -0.48
N ILE A 119 4.25 0.05 -0.40
CA ILE A 119 4.56 1.49 -0.38
C ILE A 119 5.11 1.97 0.97
N PRO A 120 5.72 3.19 1.04
CA PRO A 120 6.09 3.83 2.30
C PRO A 120 4.87 4.09 3.20
N GLY A 121 5.12 4.26 4.51
CA GLY A 121 4.09 4.50 5.51
C GLY A 121 3.59 3.22 6.20
N ILE A 122 2.48 3.31 6.88
CA ILE A 122 1.91 2.27 7.75
C ILE A 122 0.65 1.70 7.10
N PRO A 123 0.66 0.46 6.59
CA PRO A 123 -0.53 -0.17 6.03
C PRO A 123 -1.52 -0.55 7.12
N SER A 124 -2.79 -0.36 6.84
CA SER A 124 -3.90 -0.73 7.72
C SER A 124 -4.94 -1.57 6.99
N ILE A 125 -5.44 -2.58 7.67
CA ILE A 125 -6.60 -3.38 7.26
C ILE A 125 -7.75 -3.08 8.22
N TYR A 126 -8.88 -2.67 7.68
CA TYR A 126 -10.10 -2.59 8.43
C TYR A 126 -10.74 -3.98 8.53
N TYR A 127 -11.25 -4.35 9.70
CA TYR A 127 -11.77 -5.70 9.96
C TYR A 127 -12.79 -6.14 8.91
N GLY A 128 -12.71 -7.38 8.47
CA GLY A 128 -13.54 -7.96 7.41
C GLY A 128 -13.02 -7.71 5.99
N SER A 129 -12.14 -6.72 5.77
CA SER A 129 -11.56 -6.45 4.45
C SER A 129 -10.59 -7.54 4.03
N GLU A 130 -10.01 -8.26 4.98
CA GLU A 130 -9.21 -9.47 4.74
C GLU A 130 -10.01 -10.62 4.14
N TRP A 131 -11.33 -10.59 4.26
CA TRP A 131 -12.26 -11.54 3.64
C TRP A 131 -13.02 -10.93 2.45
N ALA A 132 -12.65 -9.72 2.01
CA ALA A 132 -13.29 -8.98 0.94
C ALA A 132 -14.81 -8.79 1.14
N ILE A 133 -15.23 -8.48 2.39
CA ILE A 133 -16.63 -8.17 2.66
C ILE A 133 -17.04 -6.90 1.92
N GLU A 134 -18.29 -6.87 1.51
CA GLU A 134 -18.89 -5.72 0.86
C GLU A 134 -19.59 -4.81 1.86
N GLY A 135 -19.67 -3.51 1.55
CA GLY A 135 -20.40 -2.54 2.34
C GLY A 135 -20.47 -1.19 1.63
N ASP A 136 -21.67 -0.63 1.55
CA ASP A 136 -21.92 0.67 0.93
C ASP A 136 -22.60 1.61 1.93
N ARG A 137 -21.99 2.77 2.15
CA ARG A 137 -22.49 3.83 3.03
C ARG A 137 -23.87 4.34 2.63
N LYS A 138 -24.20 4.28 1.33
CA LYS A 138 -25.54 4.68 0.85
C LYS A 138 -26.66 3.83 1.42
N ILE A 139 -26.37 2.59 1.83
CA ILE A 139 -27.32 1.71 2.48
C ILE A 139 -27.50 2.12 3.93
N SER A 140 -26.40 2.16 4.69
CA SER A 140 -26.34 2.67 6.07
C SER A 140 -24.89 2.66 6.56
N ASP A 141 -24.58 3.42 7.62
CA ASP A 141 -23.30 3.32 8.31
C ASP A 141 -23.06 1.94 8.93
N LEU A 142 -24.12 1.25 9.35
CA LEU A 142 -24.03 -0.14 9.87
C LEU A 142 -23.61 -1.12 8.80
N ASN A 143 -23.92 -0.86 7.52
CA ASN A 143 -23.47 -1.70 6.40
C ASN A 143 -21.94 -1.70 6.24
N LEU A 144 -21.27 -0.63 6.71
CA LEU A 144 -19.81 -0.55 6.74
C LEU A 144 -19.20 -1.27 7.97
N ARG A 145 -20.00 -1.48 9.01
CA ARG A 145 -19.58 -1.96 10.35
C ARG A 145 -20.40 -3.16 10.80
N PRO A 146 -20.54 -4.22 9.95
CA PRO A 146 -21.34 -5.38 10.33
C PRO A 146 -20.70 -6.12 11.50
N GLU A 147 -21.51 -6.76 12.31
CA GLU A 147 -21.04 -7.83 13.19
C GLU A 147 -20.61 -9.02 12.32
N LEU A 148 -19.43 -9.60 12.62
CA LEU A 148 -18.85 -10.70 11.85
C LEU A 148 -18.55 -11.88 12.76
N PHE A 149 -18.81 -13.07 12.26
CA PHE A 149 -18.45 -14.32 12.93
C PHE A 149 -17.43 -15.07 12.06
N LEU A 150 -16.38 -15.61 12.69
CA LEU A 150 -15.31 -16.31 11.97
C LEU A 150 -15.82 -17.50 11.19
N GLU A 151 -16.84 -18.17 11.73
CA GLU A 151 -17.49 -19.35 11.14
C GLU A 151 -18.08 -19.05 9.76
N ASP A 152 -18.51 -17.81 9.50
CA ASP A 152 -19.08 -17.40 8.22
C ASP A 152 -18.06 -17.46 7.08
N PHE A 153 -16.77 -17.37 7.40
CA PHE A 153 -15.66 -17.33 6.43
C PHE A 153 -14.84 -18.61 6.36
N GLU A 154 -15.05 -19.56 7.26
CA GLU A 154 -14.24 -20.81 7.33
C GLU A 154 -14.30 -21.64 6.05
N ASN A 155 -15.44 -21.65 5.37
CA ASN A 155 -15.69 -22.44 4.16
C ASN A 155 -15.76 -21.57 2.89
N ASP A 156 -15.57 -20.25 2.99
CA ASP A 156 -15.52 -19.35 1.84
C ASP A 156 -14.10 -19.38 1.24
N ILE A 157 -13.98 -20.04 0.08
CA ILE A 157 -12.71 -20.22 -0.61
C ILE A 157 -12.12 -18.87 -1.06
N ASP A 158 -12.94 -17.93 -1.53
CA ASP A 158 -12.47 -16.62 -2.01
C ASP A 158 -12.02 -15.76 -0.86
N ALA A 159 -12.76 -15.72 0.25
CA ALA A 159 -12.36 -15.05 1.48
C ALA A 159 -11.03 -15.60 2.00
N LYS A 160 -10.87 -16.91 2.08
CA LYS A 160 -9.62 -17.56 2.51
C LYS A 160 -8.44 -17.28 1.57
N ASN A 161 -8.67 -17.18 0.28
CA ASN A 161 -7.62 -16.83 -0.67
C ASN A 161 -7.11 -15.40 -0.48
N ILE A 162 -8.00 -14.43 -0.22
CA ILE A 162 -7.61 -13.05 0.08
C ILE A 162 -6.90 -12.96 1.43
N GLU A 163 -7.45 -13.58 2.49
CA GLU A 163 -6.83 -13.65 3.82
C GLU A 163 -5.39 -14.18 3.75
N LYS A 164 -5.20 -15.32 3.07
CA LYS A 164 -3.88 -15.92 2.89
C LYS A 164 -2.93 -15.02 2.10
N PHE A 165 -3.44 -14.34 1.07
CA PHE A 165 -2.64 -13.42 0.26
C PHE A 165 -2.17 -12.22 1.10
N ILE A 166 -3.07 -11.60 1.88
CA ILE A 166 -2.76 -10.50 2.79
C ILE A 166 -1.77 -10.95 3.87
N SER A 167 -1.98 -12.11 4.48
CA SER A 167 -1.05 -12.69 5.47
C SER A 167 0.36 -12.87 4.88
N ASN A 168 0.46 -13.31 3.62
CA ASN A 168 1.75 -13.41 2.94
C ASN A 168 2.39 -12.03 2.72
N LEU A 169 1.62 -11.01 2.29
CA LEU A 169 2.10 -9.64 2.14
C LEU A 169 2.60 -9.05 3.46
N ILE A 170 1.89 -9.28 4.57
CA ILE A 170 2.34 -8.89 5.92
C ILE A 170 3.68 -9.54 6.25
N SER A 171 3.80 -10.85 6.02
CA SER A 171 5.05 -11.58 6.24
C SER A 171 6.20 -11.06 5.36
N ILE A 172 5.93 -10.75 4.09
CA ILE A 172 6.92 -10.16 3.19
C ILE A 172 7.35 -8.78 3.73
N ARG A 173 6.41 -7.91 4.07
CA ARG A 173 6.74 -6.57 4.57
C ARG A 173 7.54 -6.61 5.87
N THR A 174 7.14 -7.40 6.84
CA THR A 174 7.79 -7.43 8.16
C THR A 174 9.19 -8.02 8.14
N LYS A 175 9.51 -8.86 7.16
CA LYS A 175 10.83 -9.47 6.98
C LYS A 175 11.79 -8.68 6.10
N ASN A 176 11.33 -7.59 5.48
CA ASN A 176 12.14 -6.83 4.53
C ASN A 176 12.16 -5.35 4.91
N ILE A 177 13.33 -4.91 5.38
CA ILE A 177 13.55 -3.52 5.82
C ILE A 177 13.34 -2.52 4.69
N GLU A 178 13.60 -2.92 3.46
CA GLU A 178 13.38 -2.12 2.26
C GLU A 178 11.91 -1.69 2.15
N LEU A 179 10.95 -2.54 2.55
CA LEU A 179 9.54 -2.23 2.52
C LEU A 179 9.06 -1.38 3.70
N THR A 180 9.77 -1.44 4.85
CA THR A 180 9.40 -0.70 6.06
C THR A 180 10.09 0.67 6.15
N GLN A 181 11.36 0.77 5.75
CA GLN A 181 12.18 1.97 5.90
C GLN A 181 12.77 2.49 4.58
N GLY A 182 12.64 1.73 3.48
CA GLY A 182 13.25 2.08 2.21
C GLY A 182 12.59 3.28 1.53
N CYS A 183 13.37 3.99 0.70
CA CYS A 183 12.85 5.03 -0.17
C CYS A 183 11.96 4.45 -1.28
N TYR A 184 11.11 5.28 -1.85
CA TYR A 184 10.29 4.95 -3.01
C TYR A 184 10.92 5.50 -4.29
N LYS A 185 10.85 4.72 -5.37
CA LYS A 185 11.27 5.15 -6.70
C LYS A 185 10.35 4.56 -7.78
N GLU A 186 9.73 5.43 -8.58
CA GLU A 186 9.07 4.99 -9.81
C GLU A 186 10.09 4.46 -10.81
N ILE A 187 9.79 3.33 -11.46
CA ILE A 187 10.65 2.70 -12.45
C ILE A 187 9.98 2.70 -13.83
N LEU A 188 8.72 2.30 -13.90
CA LEU A 188 7.94 2.29 -15.13
C LEU A 188 6.47 2.50 -14.80
N VAL A 189 5.81 3.39 -15.54
CA VAL A 189 4.36 3.55 -15.48
C VAL A 189 3.75 3.53 -16.88
N LYS A 190 2.71 2.74 -17.03
CA LYS A 190 1.79 2.68 -18.16
C LYS A 190 0.37 2.71 -17.62
N ASN A 191 -0.63 2.82 -18.48
CA ASN A 191 -2.03 2.79 -18.03
C ASN A 191 -2.34 1.56 -17.15
N LYS A 192 -1.90 0.38 -17.60
CA LYS A 192 -2.25 -0.89 -16.95
C LYS A 192 -1.07 -1.62 -16.30
N GLN A 193 0.15 -1.14 -16.44
CA GLN A 193 1.33 -1.72 -15.82
C GLN A 193 2.06 -0.66 -15.01
N PHE A 194 2.52 -1.08 -13.82
CA PHE A 194 3.24 -0.21 -12.93
C PHE A 194 4.40 -0.96 -12.27
N VAL A 195 5.57 -0.35 -12.30
CA VAL A 195 6.76 -0.88 -11.62
C VAL A 195 7.37 0.23 -10.77
N PHE A 196 7.58 -0.07 -9.52
CA PHE A 196 8.32 0.80 -8.60
C PHE A 196 9.29 0.00 -7.74
N GLY A 197 10.24 0.69 -7.15
CA GLY A 197 11.25 0.13 -6.26
C GLY A 197 11.15 0.68 -4.85
N ARG A 198 11.56 -0.14 -3.89
CA ARG A 198 11.83 0.22 -2.51
C ARG A 198 13.30 -0.05 -2.22
N GLY A 199 14.07 0.99 -1.91
CA GLY A 199 15.51 0.91 -1.73
C GLY A 199 15.96 1.23 -0.31
N TYR A 200 16.84 0.41 0.28
CA TYR A 200 17.46 0.63 1.57
C TYR A 200 18.92 0.13 1.58
N ASN A 201 19.89 1.00 1.83
CA ASN A 201 21.32 0.67 1.84
C ASN A 201 21.77 -0.16 0.62
N ASP A 202 21.51 0.35 -0.57
CA ASP A 202 21.83 -0.25 -1.88
C ASP A 202 21.11 -1.58 -2.20
N LYS A 203 20.27 -2.09 -1.29
CA LYS A 203 19.38 -3.22 -1.55
C LYS A 203 18.02 -2.73 -2.03
N TRP A 204 17.44 -3.47 -2.98
CA TRP A 204 16.18 -3.09 -3.61
C TRP A 204 15.18 -4.24 -3.63
N ILE A 205 13.93 -3.87 -3.42
CA ILE A 205 12.77 -4.71 -3.76
C ILE A 205 12.01 -4.00 -4.87
N LEU A 206 11.74 -4.73 -5.95
CA LEU A 206 10.96 -4.23 -7.08
C LEU A 206 9.54 -4.79 -7.00
N ILE A 207 8.57 -3.93 -7.21
CA ILE A 207 7.15 -4.29 -7.25
C ILE A 207 6.65 -4.04 -8.65
N ALA A 208 6.16 -5.09 -9.33
CA ALA A 208 5.65 -5.01 -10.68
C ALA A 208 4.21 -5.49 -10.72
N LEU A 209 3.32 -4.70 -11.31
CA LEU A 209 1.88 -4.92 -11.33
C LEU A 209 1.35 -4.90 -12.77
N ASN A 210 0.40 -5.77 -13.04
CA ASN A 210 -0.35 -5.82 -14.28
C ASN A 210 -1.86 -5.79 -14.00
N LEU A 211 -2.54 -4.77 -14.51
CA LEU A 211 -4.00 -4.57 -14.39
C LEU A 211 -4.74 -5.00 -15.66
N ASP A 212 -4.03 -5.46 -16.67
CA ASP A 212 -4.68 -5.96 -17.89
C ASP A 212 -5.26 -7.37 -17.66
N ASN A 213 -6.26 -7.73 -18.47
CA ASN A 213 -6.89 -9.04 -18.50
C ASN A 213 -6.10 -10.10 -19.31
N LYS A 214 -4.86 -9.78 -19.67
CA LYS A 214 -3.91 -10.68 -20.34
C LYS A 214 -2.53 -10.54 -19.71
N GLU A 215 -1.70 -11.55 -19.94
CA GLU A 215 -0.30 -11.50 -19.61
C GLU A 215 0.42 -10.38 -20.38
N GLU A 216 1.36 -9.70 -19.71
CA GLU A 216 2.14 -8.62 -20.30
C GLU A 216 3.63 -8.84 -20.06
N ILE A 217 4.43 -8.66 -21.12
CA ILE A 217 5.89 -8.72 -21.03
C ILE A 217 6.44 -7.30 -20.93
N LEU A 218 7.19 -7.04 -19.86
CA LEU A 218 7.80 -5.74 -19.62
C LEU A 218 9.32 -5.83 -19.67
N GLN A 219 9.93 -4.80 -20.25
CA GLN A 219 11.37 -4.56 -20.19
C GLN A 219 11.61 -3.17 -19.59
N PHE A 220 12.46 -3.09 -18.57
CA PHE A 220 12.81 -1.84 -17.92
C PHE A 220 14.21 -1.90 -17.30
N ASN A 221 14.75 -0.72 -16.96
CA ASN A 221 16.01 -0.61 -16.25
C ASN A 221 15.78 -0.70 -14.74
N VAL A 222 16.73 -1.32 -14.05
CA VAL A 222 16.75 -1.47 -12.59
C VAL A 222 18.01 -0.83 -12.00
N PRO A 223 18.04 -0.44 -10.70
CA PRO A 223 19.16 0.29 -10.11
C PRO A 223 20.41 -0.54 -9.85
N PHE A 224 20.42 -1.83 -10.15
CA PHE A 224 21.53 -2.76 -9.92
C PHE A 224 21.79 -3.62 -11.16
N ALA A 225 22.99 -4.20 -11.26
CA ALA A 225 23.44 -4.97 -12.43
C ALA A 225 23.68 -6.44 -12.09
N ASN A 226 23.45 -7.32 -13.08
CA ASN A 226 23.92 -8.72 -13.07
C ASN A 226 23.60 -9.50 -11.78
N SER A 227 22.32 -9.50 -11.37
CA SER A 227 21.84 -10.24 -10.21
C SER A 227 20.71 -11.21 -10.58
N THR A 228 20.50 -12.19 -9.71
CA THR A 228 19.31 -13.06 -9.76
C THR A 228 18.28 -12.53 -8.76
N LEU A 229 17.05 -12.38 -9.21
CA LEU A 229 15.92 -11.98 -8.38
C LEU A 229 15.04 -13.18 -8.10
N ILE A 230 14.52 -13.26 -6.88
CA ILE A 230 13.48 -14.21 -6.49
C ILE A 230 12.14 -13.46 -6.31
N ASN A 231 11.06 -14.05 -6.81
CA ASN A 231 9.72 -13.53 -6.56
C ASN A 231 9.24 -13.95 -5.17
N LEU A 232 9.07 -13.00 -4.26
CA LEU A 232 8.66 -13.27 -2.87
C LEU A 232 7.22 -13.80 -2.75
N LEU A 233 6.38 -13.59 -3.79
CA LEU A 233 5.03 -14.17 -3.85
C LEU A 233 5.04 -15.62 -4.35
N ASP A 234 6.05 -15.98 -5.18
CA ASP A 234 6.30 -17.35 -5.68
C ASP A 234 7.80 -17.62 -5.68
N LYS A 235 8.30 -18.20 -4.62
CA LYS A 235 9.74 -18.45 -4.42
C LYS A 235 10.35 -19.45 -5.38
N THR A 236 9.55 -20.10 -6.22
CA THR A 236 10.06 -20.99 -7.28
C THR A 236 10.48 -20.20 -8.52
N GLU A 237 9.98 -18.96 -8.65
CA GLU A 237 10.30 -18.10 -9.79
C GLU A 237 11.57 -17.30 -9.53
N LYS A 238 12.55 -17.45 -10.44
CA LYS A 238 13.81 -16.69 -10.46
C LYS A 238 13.96 -15.96 -11.78
N LEU A 239 14.46 -14.72 -11.72
CA LEU A 239 14.65 -13.84 -12.86
C LEU A 239 16.06 -13.28 -12.85
N ASN A 240 16.66 -13.12 -14.04
CA ASN A 240 18.01 -12.59 -14.16
C ASN A 240 18.01 -11.15 -14.68
N VAL A 241 18.71 -10.28 -13.98
CA VAL A 241 19.07 -8.94 -14.44
C VAL A 241 20.36 -9.02 -15.24
N LYS A 242 20.38 -8.42 -16.43
CA LYS A 242 21.56 -8.29 -17.27
C LYS A 242 21.76 -6.84 -17.67
N ASP A 243 22.94 -6.31 -17.41
CA ASP A 243 23.31 -4.94 -17.78
C ASP A 243 22.24 -3.89 -17.38
N TYR A 244 21.82 -3.92 -16.10
CA TYR A 244 20.77 -3.09 -15.55
C TYR A 244 19.37 -3.25 -16.20
N LYS A 245 19.16 -4.30 -16.99
CA LYS A 245 17.87 -4.56 -17.66
C LYS A 245 17.20 -5.81 -17.09
N LEU A 246 15.93 -5.70 -16.84
CA LEU A 246 15.06 -6.80 -16.45
C LEU A 246 13.95 -6.99 -17.48
N ASN A 247 13.78 -8.26 -17.91
CA ASN A 247 12.63 -8.69 -18.70
C ASN A 247 11.76 -9.58 -17.81
N ILE A 248 10.49 -9.25 -17.68
CA ILE A 248 9.55 -10.04 -16.88
C ILE A 248 8.23 -10.23 -17.62
N SER A 249 7.61 -11.39 -17.41
CA SER A 249 6.22 -11.62 -17.75
C SER A 249 5.37 -11.51 -16.49
N ILE A 250 4.25 -10.79 -16.56
CA ILE A 250 3.31 -10.61 -15.45
C ILE A 250 1.94 -11.09 -15.91
N PRO A 251 1.38 -12.15 -15.30
CA PRO A 251 0.05 -12.64 -15.65
C PRO A 251 -1.05 -11.57 -15.51
N ALA A 252 -2.22 -11.84 -16.10
CA ALA A 252 -3.38 -10.97 -15.96
C ALA A 252 -3.72 -10.73 -14.49
N PHE A 253 -4.08 -9.48 -14.13
CA PHE A 253 -4.53 -9.06 -12.81
C PHE A 253 -3.62 -9.50 -11.66
N SER A 254 -2.30 -9.49 -11.88
CA SER A 254 -1.33 -10.00 -10.92
C SER A 254 -0.19 -9.04 -10.63
N SER A 255 0.59 -9.39 -9.63
CA SER A 255 1.77 -8.66 -9.21
C SER A 255 2.94 -9.60 -8.92
N LYS A 256 4.15 -9.04 -8.94
CA LYS A 256 5.39 -9.69 -8.50
C LYS A 256 6.11 -8.77 -7.52
N ILE A 257 6.70 -9.36 -6.51
CA ILE A 257 7.57 -8.69 -5.54
C ILE A 257 8.94 -9.35 -5.63
N LEU A 258 9.89 -8.65 -6.22
CA LEU A 258 11.18 -9.21 -6.61
C LEU A 258 12.29 -8.67 -5.71
N LYS A 259 13.08 -9.56 -5.14
CA LYS A 259 14.24 -9.26 -4.30
C LYS A 259 15.47 -9.98 -4.81
N GLU A 260 16.65 -9.38 -4.67
CA GLU A 260 17.91 -10.07 -4.96
C GLU A 260 18.04 -11.32 -4.10
N GLU A 261 18.42 -12.43 -4.74
CA GLU A 261 18.75 -13.70 -4.06
C GLU A 261 20.06 -13.52 -3.29
N GLU A 262 20.06 -13.79 -1.98
CA GLU A 262 21.23 -13.72 -1.09
C GLU A 262 22.12 -14.94 -1.23
#